data_be7e95290632a958f53b46b902b41438
#
_entry.id   be7e95290632a958f53b46b902b41438
#
_cell.length_a   1.000
_cell.length_b   1.000
_cell.length_c   1.000
_cell.angle_alpha   90.00
_cell.angle_beta   90.00
_cell.angle_gamma   90.00
#
_symmetry.space_group_name_H-M   'P 1'
#
loop_
_entity.id
_entity.type
_entity.pdbx_description
1 polymer ?
#
loop_
_entity_poly.entity_id
_entity_poly.type
_entity_poly.pdbx_seq_one_letter_code
_entity_poly.pdbx_strand_id
1 'polypeptide(L)'
;MIKEFLEYDTVRNNALKLANKIYKDGFIPDVIYCSLRGGAYMANIISEYFKILAKVNKFHPVLYAGVVARSYSDVAQHTKVFIDGWTYPPENLRPGDKILLVDDIFDSGRTINCLVETLMNSRGMPREDIKVVVHDYKYFTYYNEQLPIQPDYYCRKFEINSPEENRWIHYMSHELVGLSKKELEEYYFKDDPELIDVLSPYLGDK
;
A
#
# COMPACT_ATOMS: atom_id res chain seq x y z
N MET A 1 -16.39 13.88 -6.87
CA MET A 1 -15.09 13.20 -6.97
C MET A 1 -15.27 11.98 -7.85
N ILE A 2 -14.42 11.79 -8.83
CA ILE A 2 -14.45 10.63 -9.74
C ILE A 2 -13.89 9.44 -8.97
N LYS A 3 -14.59 8.29 -9.01
CA LYS A 3 -14.09 7.02 -8.47
C LYS A 3 -13.61 6.12 -9.61
N GLU A 4 -12.50 5.43 -9.37
CA GLU A 4 -11.96 4.39 -10.25
C GLU A 4 -11.90 3.09 -9.47
N PHE A 5 -12.58 2.06 -9.95
CA PHE A 5 -12.65 0.75 -9.31
C PHE A 5 -11.54 -0.17 -9.81
N LEU A 6 -10.82 -0.77 -8.89
CA LEU A 6 -9.77 -1.75 -9.17
C LEU A 6 -10.18 -3.14 -8.69
N GLU A 7 -10.29 -4.05 -9.65
CA GLU A 7 -10.62 -5.44 -9.41
C GLU A 7 -9.47 -6.21 -8.74
N TYR A 8 -9.82 -7.26 -7.99
CA TYR A 8 -8.89 -8.17 -7.32
C TYR A 8 -7.79 -8.69 -8.25
N ASP A 9 -8.17 -9.21 -9.41
CA ASP A 9 -7.25 -9.81 -10.35
C ASP A 9 -6.27 -8.81 -10.92
N THR A 10 -6.70 -7.58 -11.13
CA THR A 10 -5.82 -6.49 -11.57
C THR A 10 -4.74 -6.21 -10.55
N VAL A 11 -5.12 -6.04 -9.27
CA VAL A 11 -4.16 -5.77 -8.18
C VAL A 11 -3.22 -6.95 -7.99
N ARG A 12 -3.75 -8.20 -8.00
CA ARG A 12 -2.94 -9.42 -7.88
C ARG A 12 -1.89 -9.53 -8.98
N ASN A 13 -2.32 -9.37 -10.23
CA ASN A 13 -1.43 -9.54 -11.38
C ASN A 13 -0.35 -8.45 -11.42
N ASN A 14 -0.71 -7.23 -11.03
CA ASN A 14 0.22 -6.12 -10.93
C ASN A 14 1.22 -6.32 -9.77
N ALA A 15 0.77 -6.83 -8.62
CA ALA A 15 1.65 -7.17 -7.51
C ALA A 15 2.70 -8.22 -7.91
N LEU A 16 2.31 -9.25 -8.67
CA LEU A 16 3.25 -10.25 -9.20
C LEU A 16 4.26 -9.64 -10.17
N LYS A 17 3.83 -8.73 -11.06
CA LYS A 17 4.72 -8.03 -11.99
C LYS A 17 5.73 -7.14 -11.24
N LEU A 18 5.27 -6.44 -10.20
CA LEU A 18 6.14 -5.63 -9.34
C LEU A 18 7.14 -6.48 -8.59
N ALA A 19 6.71 -7.59 -7.97
CA ALA A 19 7.61 -8.51 -7.29
C ALA A 19 8.70 -9.05 -8.22
N ASN A 20 8.33 -9.42 -9.44
CA ASN A 20 9.31 -9.85 -10.46
C ASN A 20 10.27 -8.73 -10.87
N LYS A 21 9.79 -7.48 -11.00
CA LYS A 21 10.63 -6.33 -11.28
C LYS A 21 11.63 -6.09 -10.16
N ILE A 22 11.17 -6.05 -8.89
CA ILE A 22 12.02 -5.87 -7.71
C ILE A 22 13.14 -6.94 -7.68
N TYR A 23 12.78 -8.19 -7.94
CA TYR A 23 13.75 -9.29 -8.00
C TYR A 23 14.77 -9.11 -9.15
N LYS A 24 14.31 -8.73 -10.35
CA LYS A 24 15.19 -8.51 -11.50
C LYS A 24 16.14 -7.33 -11.32
N ASP A 25 15.73 -6.33 -10.55
CA ASP A 25 16.58 -5.18 -10.18
C ASP A 25 17.61 -5.55 -9.09
N GLY A 26 17.65 -6.83 -8.66
CA GLY A 26 18.61 -7.37 -7.71
C GLY A 26 18.27 -7.10 -6.25
N PHE A 27 17.06 -6.63 -5.95
CA PHE A 27 16.63 -6.39 -4.59
C PHE A 27 15.88 -7.61 -4.02
N ILE A 28 16.50 -8.29 -3.05
CA ILE A 28 15.90 -9.41 -2.32
C ILE A 28 15.69 -8.94 -0.88
N PRO A 29 14.44 -8.75 -0.42
CA PRO A 29 14.18 -8.29 0.93
C PRO A 29 14.45 -9.37 1.97
N ASP A 30 14.98 -8.97 3.12
CA ASP A 30 15.01 -9.77 4.35
C ASP A 30 13.67 -9.69 5.07
N VAL A 31 13.05 -8.51 5.06
CA VAL A 31 11.75 -8.24 5.67
C VAL A 31 10.84 -7.51 4.70
N ILE A 32 9.62 -8.00 4.56
CA ILE A 32 8.52 -7.29 3.90
C ILE A 32 7.60 -6.75 4.99
N TYR A 33 7.53 -5.42 5.12
CA TYR A 33 6.54 -4.78 5.95
C TYR A 33 5.31 -4.40 5.13
N CYS A 34 4.17 -4.89 5.59
CA CYS A 34 2.86 -4.54 5.07
C CYS A 34 2.29 -3.35 5.85
N SER A 35 2.04 -2.24 5.18
CA SER A 35 1.28 -1.12 5.76
C SER A 35 -0.19 -1.51 5.86
N LEU A 36 -0.67 -1.69 7.07
CA LEU A 36 -2.04 -2.14 7.33
C LEU A 36 -3.00 -0.93 7.41
N ARG A 37 -4.13 -1.04 6.77
CA ARG A 37 -4.74 -2.20 6.11
C ARG A 37 -4.51 -2.23 4.60
N GLY A 38 -4.35 -1.09 3.93
CA GLY A 38 -4.37 -0.96 2.47
C GLY A 38 -3.39 -1.90 1.76
N GLY A 39 -2.15 -1.95 2.24
CA GLY A 39 -1.10 -2.78 1.65
C GLY A 39 -1.28 -4.29 1.79
N ALA A 40 -2.24 -4.77 2.62
CA ALA A 40 -2.33 -6.18 3.01
C ALA A 40 -2.46 -7.14 1.83
N TYR A 41 -3.37 -6.86 0.91
CA TYR A 41 -3.61 -7.74 -0.23
C TYR A 41 -2.38 -7.85 -1.14
N MET A 42 -1.79 -6.72 -1.50
CA MET A 42 -0.62 -6.66 -2.37
C MET A 42 0.63 -7.25 -1.70
N ALA A 43 0.86 -6.93 -0.43
CA ALA A 43 2.02 -7.43 0.31
C ALA A 43 1.99 -8.95 0.49
N ASN A 44 0.82 -9.54 0.73
CA ASN A 44 0.66 -10.99 0.79
C ASN A 44 1.09 -11.66 -0.53
N ILE A 45 0.65 -11.13 -1.66
CA ILE A 45 1.00 -11.67 -2.98
C ILE A 45 2.50 -11.55 -3.26
N ILE A 46 3.09 -10.38 -2.96
CA ILE A 46 4.55 -10.16 -3.11
C ILE A 46 5.32 -11.15 -2.24
N SER A 47 4.89 -11.35 -0.98
CA SER A 47 5.55 -12.29 -0.08
C SER A 47 5.52 -13.73 -0.59
N GLU A 48 4.38 -14.17 -1.14
CA GLU A 48 4.27 -15.51 -1.75
C GLU A 48 5.19 -15.66 -2.97
N TYR A 49 5.33 -14.62 -3.79
CA TYR A 49 6.28 -14.62 -4.90
C TYR A 49 7.73 -14.84 -4.41
N PHE A 50 8.16 -14.10 -3.38
CA PHE A 50 9.50 -14.27 -2.81
C PHE A 50 9.69 -15.62 -2.11
N LYS A 51 8.65 -16.22 -1.51
CA LYS A 51 8.71 -17.60 -1.00
C LYS A 51 9.00 -18.61 -2.10
N ILE A 52 8.36 -18.46 -3.27
CA ILE A 52 8.65 -19.33 -4.42
C ILE A 52 10.11 -19.18 -4.84
N LEU A 53 10.58 -17.94 -4.98
CA LEU A 53 11.96 -17.67 -5.37
C LEU A 53 12.97 -18.20 -4.36
N ALA A 54 12.69 -18.07 -3.06
CA ALA A 54 13.56 -18.61 -2.01
C ALA A 54 13.73 -20.13 -2.12
N LYS A 55 12.64 -20.84 -2.43
CA LYS A 55 12.69 -22.30 -2.65
C LYS A 55 13.50 -22.67 -3.91
N VAL A 56 13.31 -21.96 -5.00
CA VAL A 56 13.95 -22.25 -6.30
C VAL A 56 15.44 -21.89 -6.27
N ASN A 57 15.76 -20.71 -5.76
CA ASN A 57 17.11 -20.13 -5.81
C ASN A 57 17.91 -20.35 -4.53
N LYS A 58 17.34 -21.02 -3.52
CA LYS A 58 17.98 -21.38 -2.25
C LYS A 58 18.56 -20.17 -1.49
N PHE A 59 17.91 -19.01 -1.56
CA PHE A 59 18.24 -17.90 -0.68
C PHE A 59 17.42 -17.95 0.63
N HIS A 60 17.76 -17.08 1.60
CA HIS A 60 17.10 -17.06 2.91
C HIS A 60 15.59 -16.81 2.80
N PRO A 61 14.79 -17.36 3.74
CA PRO A 61 13.37 -17.03 3.83
C PRO A 61 13.17 -15.53 4.11
N VAL A 62 12.19 -14.95 3.46
CA VAL A 62 11.80 -13.56 3.67
C VAL A 62 10.79 -13.50 4.82
N LEU A 63 11.05 -12.65 5.81
CA LEU A 63 10.12 -12.40 6.90
C LEU A 63 8.98 -11.50 6.42
N TYR A 64 7.74 -11.88 6.70
CA TYR A 64 6.55 -11.05 6.44
C TYR A 64 6.03 -10.47 7.75
N ALA A 65 5.91 -9.16 7.83
CA ALA A 65 5.48 -8.43 9.02
C ALA A 65 4.47 -7.34 8.66
N GLY A 66 3.67 -6.95 9.62
CA GLY A 66 2.71 -5.85 9.49
C GLY A 66 3.10 -4.65 10.34
N VAL A 67 2.74 -3.46 9.86
CA VAL A 67 2.78 -2.22 10.62
C VAL A 67 1.42 -1.53 10.55
N VAL A 68 0.92 -1.03 11.67
CA VAL A 68 -0.30 -0.24 11.75
C VAL A 68 0.07 1.23 11.92
N ALA A 69 -0.31 2.04 10.95
CA ALA A 69 -0.14 3.49 11.00
C ALA A 69 -1.47 4.19 10.70
N ARG A 70 -1.76 5.25 11.44
CA ARG A 70 -2.99 6.03 11.31
C ARG A 70 -2.67 7.50 11.12
N SER A 71 -3.36 8.13 10.15
CA SER A 71 -3.29 9.57 9.95
C SER A 71 -4.51 10.23 10.60
N TYR A 72 -4.28 11.22 11.44
CA TYR A 72 -5.32 12.07 12.00
C TYR A 72 -5.16 13.49 11.48
N SER A 73 -6.26 14.06 10.97
CA SER A 73 -6.34 15.49 10.73
C SER A 73 -6.84 16.17 11.99
N ASP A 74 -6.01 17.01 12.58
CA ASP A 74 -6.41 17.90 13.69
C ASP A 74 -7.14 19.12 13.14
N VAL A 75 -7.96 19.77 14.01
CA VAL A 75 -8.69 21.01 13.71
C VAL A 75 -7.75 22.14 13.24
N ALA A 76 -6.46 22.05 13.56
CA ALA A 76 -5.39 22.97 13.14
C ALA A 76 -4.77 22.64 11.75
N GLN A 77 -5.37 21.77 10.94
CA GLN A 77 -4.91 21.34 9.60
C GLN A 77 -3.54 20.61 9.56
N HIS A 78 -3.02 20.18 10.70
CA HIS A 78 -1.82 19.36 10.75
C HIS A 78 -2.20 17.87 10.77
N THR A 79 -1.92 17.16 9.67
CA THR A 79 -2.05 15.71 9.63
C THR A 79 -0.84 15.09 10.32
N LYS A 80 -1.07 14.47 11.48
CA LYS A 80 -0.06 13.72 12.21
C LYS A 80 -0.24 12.24 11.96
N VAL A 81 0.85 11.53 11.70
CA VAL A 81 0.88 10.08 11.58
C VAL A 81 1.29 9.47 12.90
N PHE A 82 0.52 8.50 13.37
CA PHE A 82 0.81 7.70 14.56
C PHE A 82 1.05 6.26 14.13
N ILE A 83 2.12 5.67 14.63
CA ILE A 83 2.42 4.25 14.45
C ILE A 83 1.93 3.52 15.70
N ASP A 84 0.89 2.70 15.54
CA ASP A 84 0.29 1.96 16.66
C ASP A 84 1.06 0.69 17.02
N GLY A 85 1.83 0.15 16.08
CA GLY A 85 2.66 -1.00 16.34
C GLY A 85 3.19 -1.71 15.10
N TRP A 86 4.20 -2.53 15.36
CA TRP A 86 4.86 -3.41 14.40
C TRP A 86 4.75 -4.86 14.89
N THR A 87 4.40 -5.79 14.01
CA THR A 87 4.42 -7.23 14.38
C THR A 87 5.84 -7.79 14.45
N TYR A 88 6.78 -7.13 13.78
CA TYR A 88 8.22 -7.31 13.95
C TYR A 88 8.83 -5.92 14.16
N PRO A 89 9.16 -5.56 15.41
CA PRO A 89 9.67 -4.22 15.73
C PRO A 89 10.97 -3.90 15.00
N PRO A 90 11.15 -2.64 14.53
CA PRO A 90 12.36 -2.22 13.83
C PRO A 90 13.66 -2.45 14.64
N GLU A 91 13.57 -2.48 15.97
CA GLU A 91 14.72 -2.75 16.87
C GLU A 91 15.28 -4.18 16.70
N ASN A 92 14.52 -5.09 16.11
CA ASN A 92 14.95 -6.45 15.83
C ASN A 92 15.66 -6.61 14.48
N LEU A 93 15.64 -5.57 13.63
CA LEU A 93 16.36 -5.57 12.36
C LEU A 93 17.87 -5.64 12.58
N ARG A 94 18.56 -6.29 11.66
CA ARG A 94 20.02 -6.44 11.68
C ARG A 94 20.67 -5.42 10.76
N PRO A 95 21.90 -5.01 11.03
CA PRO A 95 22.66 -4.22 10.07
C PRO A 95 22.76 -4.94 8.71
N GLY A 96 22.40 -4.26 7.64
CA GLY A 96 22.40 -4.80 6.28
C GLY A 96 21.13 -5.54 5.86
N ASP A 97 20.13 -5.70 6.75
CA ASP A 97 18.80 -6.21 6.35
C ASP A 97 18.18 -5.27 5.32
N LYS A 98 17.65 -5.86 4.25
CA LYS A 98 16.92 -5.15 3.20
C LYS A 98 15.42 -5.19 3.47
N ILE A 99 14.80 -4.03 3.43
CA ILE A 99 13.40 -3.84 3.77
C ILE A 99 12.59 -3.50 2.53
N LEU A 100 11.48 -4.20 2.33
CA LEU A 100 10.46 -3.82 1.37
C LEU A 100 9.20 -3.37 2.11
N LEU A 101 8.91 -2.07 2.07
CA LEU A 101 7.68 -1.51 2.61
C LEU A 101 6.61 -1.49 1.51
N VAL A 102 5.47 -2.12 1.78
CA VAL A 102 4.38 -2.30 0.81
C VAL A 102 3.13 -1.60 1.29
N ASP A 103 2.57 -0.76 0.43
CA ASP A 103 1.25 -0.15 0.61
C ASP A 103 0.44 -0.23 -0.71
N ASP A 104 -0.87 0.03 -0.66
CA ASP A 104 -1.71 0.07 -1.86
C ASP A 104 -1.50 1.37 -2.65
N ILE A 105 -1.46 2.50 -1.95
CA ILE A 105 -1.40 3.81 -2.57
C ILE A 105 -0.42 4.76 -1.85
N PHE A 106 0.37 5.46 -2.64
CA PHE A 106 1.07 6.67 -2.21
C PHE A 106 0.20 7.86 -2.58
N ASP A 107 -0.65 8.30 -1.65
CA ASP A 107 -1.50 9.48 -1.82
C ASP A 107 -0.73 10.74 -1.39
N SER A 108 -0.88 11.21 -0.16
CA SER A 108 -0.08 12.34 0.35
C SER A 108 1.37 11.98 0.66
N GLY A 109 1.68 10.70 0.77
CA GLY A 109 3.00 10.18 1.10
C GLY A 109 3.38 10.26 2.58
N ARG A 110 2.59 10.92 3.43
CA ARG A 110 2.94 11.17 4.84
C ARG A 110 3.14 9.90 5.64
N THR A 111 2.27 8.91 5.46
CA THR A 111 2.38 7.62 6.15
C THR A 111 3.69 6.93 5.78
N ILE A 112 3.97 6.81 4.50
CA ILE A 112 5.20 6.17 3.99
C ILE A 112 6.45 6.89 4.49
N ASN A 113 6.48 8.24 4.43
CA ASN A 113 7.62 9.01 4.92
C ASN A 113 7.86 8.75 6.42
N CYS A 114 6.80 8.79 7.24
CA CYS A 114 6.90 8.51 8.68
C CYS A 114 7.42 7.09 8.96
N LEU A 115 6.93 6.08 8.21
CA LEU A 115 7.38 4.70 8.38
C LEU A 115 8.84 4.51 7.99
N VAL A 116 9.26 5.06 6.85
CA VAL A 116 10.66 4.96 6.39
C VAL A 116 11.60 5.72 7.33
N GLU A 117 11.25 6.92 7.76
CA GLU A 117 12.02 7.67 8.75
C GLU A 117 12.17 6.89 10.07
N THR A 118 11.10 6.22 10.51
CA THR A 118 11.14 5.38 11.71
C THR A 118 12.11 4.20 11.54
N LEU A 119 12.08 3.53 10.39
CA LEU A 119 13.01 2.44 10.07
C LEU A 119 14.46 2.93 10.04
N MET A 120 14.71 4.06 9.36
CA MET A 120 16.07 4.66 9.29
C MET A 120 16.60 5.05 10.67
N ASN A 121 15.76 5.66 11.49
CA ASN A 121 16.17 6.17 12.80
C ASN A 121 16.34 5.07 13.85
N SER A 122 15.58 3.98 13.75
CA SER A 122 15.58 2.89 14.74
C SER A 122 16.94 2.18 14.85
N ARG A 123 17.62 1.97 13.71
CA ARG A 123 18.90 1.24 13.65
C ARG A 123 19.96 1.94 12.80
N GLY A 124 19.75 3.19 12.41
CA GLY A 124 20.64 3.88 11.48
C GLY A 124 20.70 3.20 10.11
N MET A 125 19.57 2.65 9.66
CA MET A 125 19.51 1.96 8.38
C MET A 125 19.67 2.94 7.23
N PRO A 126 20.54 2.66 6.25
CA PRO A 126 20.66 3.50 5.07
C PRO A 126 19.39 3.42 4.21
N ARG A 127 19.03 4.56 3.59
CA ARG A 127 17.81 4.63 2.77
C ARG A 127 17.81 3.64 1.59
N GLU A 128 18.98 3.32 1.05
CA GLU A 128 19.16 2.37 -0.05
C GLU A 128 18.75 0.94 0.31
N ASP A 129 18.81 0.56 1.59
CA ASP A 129 18.38 -0.75 2.07
C ASP A 129 16.85 -0.83 2.30
N ILE A 130 16.15 0.30 2.19
CA ILE A 130 14.70 0.38 2.33
C ILE A 130 14.09 0.71 0.97
N LYS A 131 13.27 -0.18 0.42
CA LYS A 131 12.51 0.06 -0.81
C LYS A 131 11.03 0.17 -0.51
N VAL A 132 10.37 1.11 -1.17
CA VAL A 132 8.93 1.35 -1.07
C VAL A 132 8.26 0.90 -2.36
N VAL A 133 7.24 0.07 -2.25
CA VAL A 133 6.43 -0.39 -3.36
C VAL A 133 4.95 -0.11 -3.10
N VAL A 134 4.29 0.48 -4.10
CA VAL A 134 2.86 0.78 -4.06
C VAL A 134 2.19 0.36 -5.37
N HIS A 135 0.88 0.16 -5.35
CA HIS A 135 0.15 -0.05 -6.60
C HIS A 135 -0.01 1.28 -7.33
N ASP A 136 -0.52 2.29 -6.64
CA ASP A 136 -0.80 3.61 -7.22
C ASP A 136 0.02 4.71 -6.55
N TYR A 137 0.63 5.54 -7.37
CA TYR A 137 1.42 6.68 -6.94
C TYR A 137 0.77 7.97 -7.43
N LYS A 138 0.23 8.78 -6.52
CA LYS A 138 -0.26 10.13 -6.81
C LYS A 138 0.86 11.13 -6.59
N TYR A 139 1.21 11.86 -7.65
CA TYR A 139 2.20 12.91 -7.64
C TYR A 139 1.50 14.26 -7.86
N PHE A 140 1.39 15.05 -6.79
CA PHE A 140 0.71 16.35 -6.83
C PHE A 140 1.68 17.44 -7.24
N THR A 141 1.54 17.95 -8.47
CA THR A 141 2.44 18.98 -9.02
C THR A 141 2.18 20.38 -8.46
N TYR A 142 0.99 20.61 -7.89
CA TYR A 142 0.61 21.89 -7.31
C TYR A 142 1.01 22.06 -5.83
N TYR A 143 1.61 21.08 -5.22
CA TYR A 143 2.22 21.25 -3.89
C TYR A 143 3.58 21.92 -4.03
N ASN A 144 3.83 22.95 -3.20
CA ASN A 144 5.10 23.68 -3.21
C ASN A 144 6.29 22.81 -2.84
N GLU A 145 6.07 21.81 -1.97
CA GLU A 145 7.11 20.91 -1.50
C GLU A 145 6.65 19.46 -1.61
N GLN A 146 7.48 18.64 -2.21
CA GLN A 146 7.31 17.19 -2.21
C GLN A 146 7.98 16.61 -0.97
N LEU A 147 7.38 15.58 -0.39
CA LEU A 147 8.02 14.83 0.68
C LEU A 147 9.28 14.13 0.15
N PRO A 148 10.36 14.03 0.97
CA PRO A 148 11.66 13.55 0.50
C PRO A 148 11.66 12.08 0.05
N ILE A 149 10.78 11.26 0.64
CA ILE A 149 10.70 9.83 0.34
C ILE A 149 9.56 9.61 -0.64
N GLN A 150 9.91 9.06 -1.81
CA GLN A 150 8.99 8.70 -2.88
C GLN A 150 9.03 7.19 -3.09
N PRO A 151 7.99 6.57 -3.71
CA PRO A 151 8.01 5.14 -4.03
C PRO A 151 9.14 4.77 -4.98
N ASP A 152 9.86 3.68 -4.66
CA ASP A 152 10.89 3.11 -5.55
C ASP A 152 10.22 2.29 -6.68
N TYR A 153 9.08 1.67 -6.39
CA TYR A 153 8.32 0.82 -7.33
C TYR A 153 6.84 1.14 -7.27
N TYR A 154 6.22 1.22 -8.43
CA TYR A 154 4.77 1.44 -8.57
C TYR A 154 4.25 0.85 -9.88
N CYS A 155 2.95 0.53 -9.93
CA CYS A 155 2.30 0.09 -11.16
C CYS A 155 1.87 1.26 -12.01
N ARG A 156 1.28 2.29 -11.39
CA ARG A 156 0.74 3.46 -12.07
C ARG A 156 1.15 4.72 -11.33
N LYS A 157 1.46 5.76 -12.09
CA LYS A 157 1.71 7.10 -11.57
C LYS A 157 0.68 8.06 -12.14
N PHE A 158 0.06 8.84 -11.27
CA PHE A 158 -0.86 9.91 -11.63
C PHE A 158 -0.22 11.25 -11.30
N GLU A 159 0.01 12.06 -12.31
CA GLU A 159 0.38 13.46 -12.13
C GLU A 159 -0.90 14.28 -11.99
N ILE A 160 -1.08 14.90 -10.84
CA ILE A 160 -2.31 15.63 -10.47
C ILE A 160 -1.94 17.10 -10.37
N ASN A 161 -2.46 17.88 -11.31
CA ASN A 161 -2.09 19.28 -11.47
C ASN A 161 -3.07 20.24 -10.75
N SER A 162 -4.25 19.74 -10.37
CA SER A 162 -5.23 20.48 -9.60
C SER A 162 -6.07 19.57 -8.70
N PRO A 163 -6.73 20.10 -7.65
CA PRO A 163 -7.62 19.31 -6.79
C PRO A 163 -8.74 18.59 -7.54
N GLU A 164 -9.22 19.17 -8.67
CA GLU A 164 -10.30 18.63 -9.48
C GLU A 164 -9.90 17.37 -10.24
N GLU A 165 -8.61 17.22 -10.56
CA GLU A 165 -8.06 16.03 -11.22
C GLU A 165 -7.89 14.85 -10.27
N ASN A 166 -7.94 15.10 -8.94
CA ASN A 166 -7.80 14.04 -7.96
C ASN A 166 -8.98 13.09 -8.00
N ARG A 167 -8.71 11.80 -8.00
CA ARG A 167 -9.70 10.73 -8.04
C ARG A 167 -9.57 9.81 -6.83
N TRP A 168 -10.66 9.23 -6.42
CA TRP A 168 -10.66 8.16 -5.44
C TRP A 168 -10.40 6.83 -6.16
N ILE A 169 -9.33 6.16 -5.81
CA ILE A 169 -9.06 4.81 -6.29
C ILE A 169 -9.66 3.85 -5.29
N HIS A 170 -10.70 3.14 -5.71
CA HIS A 170 -11.42 2.19 -4.89
C HIS A 170 -10.90 0.78 -5.13
N TYR A 171 -10.23 0.23 -4.15
CA TYR A 171 -9.70 -1.13 -4.21
C TYR A 171 -10.77 -2.12 -3.76
N MET A 172 -11.37 -2.85 -4.69
CA MET A 172 -12.40 -3.85 -4.39
C MET A 172 -11.88 -4.97 -3.47
N SER A 173 -10.56 -5.11 -3.36
CA SER A 173 -9.91 -6.11 -2.49
C SER A 173 -10.08 -5.85 -1.00
N HIS A 174 -10.35 -4.61 -0.57
CA HIS A 174 -10.39 -4.28 0.87
C HIS A 174 -11.25 -3.06 1.24
N GLU A 175 -11.85 -2.37 0.26
CA GLU A 175 -12.68 -1.20 0.52
C GLU A 175 -14.16 -1.51 0.26
N LEU A 176 -15.02 -1.14 1.23
CA LEU A 176 -16.48 -1.22 1.11
C LEU A 176 -17.16 0.09 1.50
N VAL A 177 -16.43 0.97 2.22
CA VAL A 177 -16.99 2.21 2.74
C VAL A 177 -17.16 3.25 1.62
N GLY A 178 -18.27 4.00 1.67
CA GLY A 178 -18.53 5.09 0.74
C GLY A 178 -19.05 4.67 -0.63
N LEU A 179 -19.53 3.43 -0.77
CA LEU A 179 -20.19 2.93 -1.97
C LEU A 179 -21.66 3.38 -1.98
N SER A 180 -22.11 3.84 -3.13
CA SER A 180 -23.52 4.06 -3.41
C SER A 180 -24.20 2.74 -3.81
N LYS A 181 -25.54 2.67 -3.72
CA LYS A 181 -26.31 1.52 -4.16
C LYS A 181 -26.03 1.17 -5.62
N LYS A 182 -25.92 2.17 -6.49
CA LYS A 182 -25.61 1.99 -7.91
C LYS A 182 -24.23 1.34 -8.12
N GLU A 183 -23.22 1.78 -7.36
CA GLU A 183 -21.86 1.22 -7.44
C GLU A 183 -21.83 -0.22 -6.95
N LEU A 184 -22.60 -0.56 -5.90
CA LEU A 184 -22.74 -1.94 -5.47
C LEU A 184 -23.40 -2.82 -6.49
N GLU A 185 -24.50 -2.35 -7.13
CA GLU A 185 -25.17 -3.08 -8.21
C GLU A 185 -24.23 -3.33 -9.39
N GLU A 186 -23.43 -2.34 -9.77
CA GLU A 186 -22.53 -2.39 -10.93
C GLU A 186 -21.29 -3.26 -10.68
N TYR A 187 -20.67 -3.18 -9.49
CA TYR A 187 -19.34 -3.75 -9.24
C TYR A 187 -19.33 -4.97 -8.31
N TYR A 188 -20.40 -5.21 -7.54
CA TYR A 188 -20.45 -6.30 -6.57
C TYR A 188 -21.61 -7.27 -6.82
N PHE A 189 -22.84 -6.76 -6.98
CA PHE A 189 -24.01 -7.64 -7.08
C PHE A 189 -24.16 -8.31 -8.46
N LYS A 190 -23.56 -7.72 -9.48
CA LYS A 190 -23.61 -8.25 -10.85
C LYS A 190 -23.05 -9.68 -10.94
N ASP A 191 -21.96 -9.93 -10.24
CA ASP A 191 -21.26 -11.22 -10.29
C ASP A 191 -21.68 -12.16 -9.14
N ASP A 192 -22.24 -11.61 -8.06
CA ASP A 192 -22.74 -12.36 -6.91
C ASP A 192 -24.01 -11.70 -6.31
N PRO A 193 -25.21 -12.08 -6.79
CA PRO A 193 -26.47 -11.51 -6.30
C PRO A 193 -26.77 -11.76 -4.83
N GLU A 194 -26.17 -12.78 -4.19
CA GLU A 194 -26.37 -13.06 -2.76
C GLU A 194 -25.81 -11.93 -1.89
N LEU A 195 -24.87 -11.14 -2.40
CA LEU A 195 -24.32 -9.97 -1.70
C LEU A 195 -25.37 -8.86 -1.48
N ILE A 196 -26.49 -8.87 -2.21
CA ILE A 196 -27.60 -7.93 -1.98
C ILE A 196 -28.11 -8.05 -0.55
N ASP A 197 -28.39 -9.28 -0.11
CA ASP A 197 -28.92 -9.54 1.23
C ASP A 197 -27.88 -9.23 2.33
N VAL A 198 -26.59 -9.35 1.99
CA VAL A 198 -25.49 -9.11 2.94
C VAL A 198 -25.21 -7.61 3.13
N LEU A 199 -25.23 -6.82 2.04
CA LEU A 199 -24.77 -5.43 2.08
C LEU A 199 -25.90 -4.39 2.13
N SER A 200 -27.04 -4.66 1.47
CA SER A 200 -28.16 -3.69 1.41
C SER A 200 -28.71 -3.25 2.78
N PRO A 201 -28.77 -4.07 3.85
CA PRO A 201 -29.23 -3.64 5.14
C PRO A 201 -28.40 -2.52 5.79
N TYR A 202 -27.16 -2.35 5.35
CA TYR A 202 -26.20 -1.38 5.90
C TYR A 202 -26.05 -0.14 5.04
N LEU A 203 -26.70 -0.11 3.90
CA LEU A 203 -26.79 1.04 3.02
C LEU A 203 -28.02 1.84 3.44
N GLY A 204 -27.83 2.81 4.29
CA GLY A 204 -28.91 3.74 4.61
C GLY A 204 -29.44 4.38 3.32
N ASP A 205 -30.73 4.55 3.25
CA ASP A 205 -31.40 5.36 2.21
C ASP A 205 -30.86 6.82 2.33
N LYS A 206 -29.82 7.14 1.56
CA LYS A 206 -29.33 8.48 1.34
C LYS A 206 -29.30 8.79 -0.15
#